data_03c0b31c4d90c3dcd0179b73ba396c61
#
_entry.id   03c0b31c4d90c3dcd0179b73ba396c61
#
_cell.length_a   1.000
_cell.length_b   1.000
_cell.length_c   1.000
_cell.angle_alpha   90.00
_cell.angle_beta   90.00
_cell.angle_gamma   90.00
#
_symmetry.space_group_name_H-M   'P 1'
#
loop_
_entity.id
_entity.type
_entity.pdbx_description
1 polymer ?
#
loop_
_entity_poly.entity_id
_entity_poly.type
_entity_poly.pdbx_seq_one_letter_code
_entity_poly.pdbx_strand_id
1 'polypeptide(L)'
;VDGAILFRPFHENTGSWFWWGAAFCDEQTYKSVYKYTVEYLRDEKNVHNFLYVYGPGSEAASVEEYAARYPGDGYVDMVGFDMYHSNPQQGDSFVTNFTKGLQIVDDFAQAHGKLVAVTETGTSHDVAEGDNQTALLKKDNARPDWYQEILNAVKGSNASYYLVWANFGEKDGFYTPYVKSVKEDGTKHGHEMMDSFIRFFNQDNSIFAINQKDVLEQMKTVSIQAKSASTQSGYIVSPVAGSRILEAIELTAKVNGVTDTDQVIFVLSGKDKNITLQAQITDGYATAQL
;
A
#
# COMPACT_ATOMS: atom_id res chain seq x y z
N VAL A 1 -20.78 -4.70 5.56
CA VAL A 1 -20.20 -3.47 6.15
C VAL A 1 -20.60 -2.31 5.26
N ASP A 2 -21.34 -1.34 5.81
CA ASP A 2 -21.93 -0.23 5.04
C ASP A 2 -20.99 1.01 4.94
N GLY A 3 -19.73 0.90 5.36
CA GLY A 3 -18.76 1.97 5.32
C GLY A 3 -17.73 1.81 4.21
N ALA A 4 -17.06 2.92 3.82
CA ALA A 4 -15.90 2.87 2.94
C ALA A 4 -14.74 2.15 3.64
N ILE A 5 -14.04 1.31 2.89
CA ILE A 5 -12.91 0.50 3.37
C ILE A 5 -11.68 0.85 2.53
N LEU A 6 -10.59 1.19 3.19
CA LEU A 6 -9.27 1.25 2.55
C LEU A 6 -8.77 -0.19 2.40
N PHE A 7 -8.76 -0.69 1.17
CA PHE A 7 -8.32 -2.05 0.87
C PHE A 7 -6.94 -2.01 0.21
N ARG A 8 -5.95 -2.55 0.91
CA ARG A 8 -4.54 -2.55 0.50
C ARG A 8 -4.07 -3.98 0.20
N PRO A 9 -4.42 -4.54 -0.97
CA PRO A 9 -3.96 -5.88 -1.35
C PRO A 9 -2.49 -5.85 -1.76
N PHE A 10 -1.79 -6.97 -1.55
CA PHE A 10 -0.44 -7.20 -2.06
C PHE A 10 0.56 -6.10 -1.70
N HIS A 11 0.50 -5.62 -0.45
CA HIS A 11 1.37 -4.59 0.09
C HIS A 11 2.85 -5.04 0.14
N GLU A 12 3.76 -4.09 0.35
CA GLU A 12 5.21 -4.36 0.41
C GLU A 12 5.73 -5.21 -0.76
N ASN A 13 5.19 -4.94 -1.94
CA ASN A 13 5.45 -5.72 -3.15
C ASN A 13 6.89 -5.59 -3.68
N THR A 14 7.69 -4.73 -3.12
CA THR A 14 9.12 -4.54 -3.42
C THR A 14 10.01 -5.49 -2.62
N GLY A 15 9.49 -6.08 -1.55
CA GLY A 15 10.22 -6.98 -0.66
C GLY A 15 10.37 -8.42 -1.15
N SER A 16 10.91 -9.26 -0.25
CA SER A 16 11.22 -10.68 -0.52
C SER A 16 10.51 -11.67 0.42
N TRP A 17 9.57 -11.20 1.24
CA TRP A 17 8.91 -12.03 2.26
C TRP A 17 7.51 -12.51 1.83
N PHE A 18 6.89 -11.90 0.84
CA PHE A 18 5.61 -12.33 0.28
C PHE A 18 5.78 -12.94 -1.11
N TRP A 19 4.92 -13.92 -1.48
CA TRP A 19 4.94 -14.53 -2.80
C TRP A 19 4.69 -13.55 -3.96
N TRP A 20 4.02 -12.43 -3.68
CA TRP A 20 3.80 -11.33 -4.65
C TRP A 20 4.92 -10.28 -4.66
N GLY A 21 5.92 -10.44 -3.79
CA GLY A 21 7.06 -9.54 -3.69
C GLY A 21 8.03 -9.66 -4.87
N ALA A 22 8.86 -8.65 -5.05
CA ALA A 22 9.78 -8.52 -6.20
C ALA A 22 10.75 -9.70 -6.37
N ALA A 23 11.06 -10.42 -5.30
CA ALA A 23 11.92 -11.60 -5.36
C ALA A 23 11.26 -12.80 -6.06
N PHE A 24 9.92 -12.88 -6.12
CA PHE A 24 9.17 -14.04 -6.61
C PHE A 24 8.19 -13.72 -7.72
N CYS A 25 7.84 -12.46 -7.89
CA CYS A 25 6.81 -12.01 -8.82
C CYS A 25 7.34 -10.81 -9.60
N ASP A 26 7.45 -10.95 -10.92
CA ASP A 26 7.85 -9.83 -11.77
C ASP A 26 6.80 -8.71 -11.80
N GLU A 27 7.20 -7.53 -12.29
CA GLU A 27 6.35 -6.33 -12.29
C GLU A 27 5.06 -6.52 -13.08
N GLN A 28 5.12 -7.18 -14.23
CA GLN A 28 3.96 -7.35 -15.09
C GLN A 28 2.96 -8.33 -14.50
N THR A 29 3.43 -9.42 -13.93
CA THR A 29 2.62 -10.40 -13.20
C THR A 29 1.95 -9.76 -11.99
N TYR A 30 2.71 -8.97 -11.20
CA TYR A 30 2.15 -8.23 -10.08
C TYR A 30 1.01 -7.28 -10.50
N LYS A 31 1.25 -6.46 -11.53
CA LYS A 31 0.24 -5.53 -12.07
C LYS A 31 -1.01 -6.27 -12.52
N SER A 32 -0.84 -7.42 -13.15
CA SER A 32 -1.96 -8.26 -13.63
C SER A 32 -2.79 -8.83 -12.48
N VAL A 33 -2.14 -9.35 -11.44
CA VAL A 33 -2.82 -9.88 -10.24
C VAL A 33 -3.58 -8.77 -9.51
N TYR A 34 -2.97 -7.60 -9.37
CA TYR A 34 -3.63 -6.46 -8.72
C TYR A 34 -4.88 -6.04 -9.50
N LYS A 35 -4.77 -5.85 -10.82
CA LYS A 35 -5.89 -5.49 -11.70
C LYS A 35 -7.01 -6.53 -11.64
N TYR A 36 -6.66 -7.81 -11.80
CA TYR A 36 -7.61 -8.90 -11.69
C TYR A 36 -8.38 -8.86 -10.35
N THR A 37 -7.67 -8.63 -9.25
CA THR A 37 -8.31 -8.56 -7.92
C THR A 37 -9.30 -7.40 -7.82
N VAL A 38 -8.94 -6.21 -8.31
CA VAL A 38 -9.85 -5.05 -8.34
C VAL A 38 -11.08 -5.33 -9.19
N GLU A 39 -10.88 -5.82 -10.41
CA GLU A 39 -11.97 -6.14 -11.33
C GLU A 39 -12.89 -7.23 -10.78
N TYR A 40 -12.30 -8.30 -10.24
CA TYR A 40 -13.10 -9.38 -9.65
C TYR A 40 -13.97 -8.89 -8.49
N LEU A 41 -13.42 -8.07 -7.59
CA LEU A 41 -14.18 -7.54 -6.47
C LEU A 41 -15.24 -6.52 -6.94
N ARG A 42 -14.84 -5.58 -7.78
CA ARG A 42 -15.71 -4.49 -8.24
C ARG A 42 -16.78 -4.98 -9.21
N ASP A 43 -16.38 -5.73 -10.23
CA ASP A 43 -17.24 -6.03 -11.38
C ASP A 43 -17.96 -7.37 -11.22
N GLU A 44 -17.30 -8.41 -10.67
CA GLU A 44 -17.89 -9.74 -10.50
C GLU A 44 -18.59 -9.91 -9.14
N LYS A 45 -18.04 -9.31 -8.06
CA LYS A 45 -18.59 -9.41 -6.70
C LYS A 45 -19.41 -8.21 -6.28
N ASN A 46 -19.51 -7.19 -7.14
CA ASN A 46 -20.28 -5.97 -6.89
C ASN A 46 -19.91 -5.27 -5.58
N VAL A 47 -18.61 -5.23 -5.25
CA VAL A 47 -18.07 -4.57 -4.07
C VAL A 47 -17.64 -3.15 -4.46
N HIS A 48 -18.44 -2.14 -4.08
CA HIS A 48 -18.25 -0.75 -4.49
C HIS A 48 -17.86 0.19 -3.34
N ASN A 49 -17.62 -0.33 -2.17
CA ASN A 49 -17.23 0.46 -0.99
C ASN A 49 -15.75 0.37 -0.66
N PHE A 50 -14.92 -0.17 -1.55
CA PHE A 50 -13.47 -0.19 -1.41
C PHE A 50 -12.81 1.02 -2.07
N LEU A 51 -11.87 1.62 -1.36
CA LEU A 51 -10.84 2.49 -1.90
C LEU A 51 -9.54 1.66 -1.97
N TYR A 52 -9.02 1.46 -3.16
CA TYR A 52 -7.87 0.60 -3.39
C TYR A 52 -6.56 1.36 -3.12
N VAL A 53 -5.70 0.76 -2.29
CA VAL A 53 -4.45 1.37 -1.86
C VAL A 53 -3.26 0.61 -2.41
N TYR A 54 -2.36 1.31 -3.12
CA TYR A 54 -1.06 0.80 -3.54
C TYR A 54 -0.02 1.23 -2.50
N GLY A 55 0.63 0.25 -1.86
CA GLY A 55 1.59 0.48 -0.78
C GLY A 55 2.80 -0.46 -0.92
N PRO A 56 3.84 -0.09 -1.70
CA PRO A 56 5.13 -0.78 -1.69
C PRO A 56 5.90 -0.50 -0.39
N GLY A 57 7.05 -1.14 -0.22
CA GLY A 57 8.04 -0.75 0.78
C GLY A 57 8.69 0.59 0.45
N SER A 58 9.74 0.93 1.18
CA SER A 58 10.44 2.22 1.10
C SER A 58 11.69 2.20 0.23
N GLU A 59 11.87 1.19 -0.62
CA GLU A 59 13.10 0.97 -1.37
C GLU A 59 13.28 1.90 -2.58
N ALA A 60 12.19 2.51 -3.06
CA ALA A 60 12.24 3.40 -4.21
C ALA A 60 13.07 4.66 -3.93
N ALA A 61 14.05 4.94 -4.79
CA ALA A 61 14.90 6.11 -4.72
C ALA A 61 14.42 7.25 -5.63
N SER A 62 13.45 6.99 -6.51
CA SER A 62 12.84 7.95 -7.43
C SER A 62 11.37 7.66 -7.71
N VAL A 63 10.69 8.61 -8.34
CA VAL A 63 9.29 8.46 -8.77
C VAL A 63 9.14 7.34 -9.80
N GLU A 64 10.11 7.17 -10.70
CA GLU A 64 10.12 6.12 -11.72
C GLU A 64 10.25 4.73 -11.10
N GLU A 65 11.11 4.57 -10.10
CA GLU A 65 11.24 3.31 -9.36
C GLU A 65 9.96 3.00 -8.57
N TYR A 66 9.35 4.01 -7.94
CA TYR A 66 8.07 3.86 -7.25
C TYR A 66 6.96 3.39 -8.21
N ALA A 67 6.96 3.92 -9.43
CA ALA A 67 5.98 3.58 -10.48
C ALA A 67 6.16 2.18 -11.08
N ALA A 68 7.33 1.55 -10.92
CA ALA A 68 7.69 0.34 -11.65
C ALA A 68 6.65 -0.78 -11.53
N ARG A 69 6.05 -0.96 -10.36
CA ARG A 69 5.03 -1.98 -10.07
C ARG A 69 3.60 -1.42 -9.97
N TYR A 70 3.41 -0.12 -10.21
CA TYR A 70 2.10 0.53 -10.13
C TYR A 70 1.10 -0.04 -11.13
N PRO A 71 -0.10 -0.50 -10.71
CA PRO A 71 -1.04 -1.17 -11.59
C PRO A 71 -1.81 -0.23 -12.54
N GLY A 72 -1.75 1.08 -12.29
CA GLY A 72 -2.39 2.10 -13.13
C GLY A 72 -3.54 2.84 -12.44
N ASP A 73 -3.83 4.04 -12.95
CA ASP A 73 -4.72 5.01 -12.29
C ASP A 73 -6.17 4.53 -12.14
N GLY A 74 -6.65 3.68 -13.04
CA GLY A 74 -8.01 3.12 -12.96
C GLY A 74 -8.21 2.06 -11.88
N TYR A 75 -7.14 1.67 -11.18
CA TYR A 75 -7.14 0.57 -10.22
C TYR A 75 -6.72 0.99 -8.80
N VAL A 76 -6.32 2.23 -8.62
CA VAL A 76 -5.80 2.74 -7.35
C VAL A 76 -6.44 4.08 -7.03
N ASP A 77 -6.85 4.27 -5.79
CA ASP A 77 -7.40 5.53 -5.27
C ASP A 77 -6.39 6.26 -4.38
N MET A 78 -5.56 5.52 -3.67
CA MET A 78 -4.57 6.03 -2.74
C MET A 78 -3.22 5.33 -2.93
N VAL A 79 -2.15 6.08 -2.78
CA VAL A 79 -0.77 5.58 -2.83
C VAL A 79 -0.08 5.83 -1.50
N GLY A 80 0.83 4.95 -1.14
CA GLY A 80 1.58 5.07 0.12
C GLY A 80 2.85 4.24 0.11
N PHE A 81 3.50 4.13 1.25
CA PHE A 81 4.68 3.30 1.46
C PHE A 81 4.76 2.84 2.90
N ASP A 82 5.47 1.75 3.13
CA ASP A 82 5.74 1.19 4.45
C ASP A 82 7.21 1.40 4.78
N MET A 83 7.49 2.02 5.94
CA MET A 83 8.86 2.27 6.39
C MET A 83 8.99 2.17 7.89
N TYR A 84 9.79 1.20 8.35
CA TYR A 84 10.06 0.95 9.75
C TYR A 84 11.42 1.47 10.19
N HIS A 85 11.49 2.01 11.41
CA HIS A 85 12.71 2.47 12.03
C HIS A 85 13.35 1.35 12.84
N SER A 86 14.14 0.52 12.19
CA SER A 86 14.87 -0.56 12.87
C SER A 86 16.06 -0.04 13.66
N ASN A 87 16.17 -0.46 14.92
CA ASN A 87 17.27 -0.11 15.81
C ASN A 87 17.55 1.41 15.91
N PRO A 88 16.58 2.23 16.31
CA PRO A 88 16.72 3.68 16.37
C PRO A 88 17.94 4.12 17.17
N GLN A 89 18.67 5.11 16.62
CA GLN A 89 19.80 5.76 17.30
C GLN A 89 19.61 7.27 17.31
N GLN A 90 20.26 7.95 18.25
CA GLN A 90 20.27 9.41 18.27
C GLN A 90 20.97 9.96 17.01
N GLY A 91 20.28 10.87 16.30
CA GLY A 91 20.84 11.55 15.14
C GLY A 91 21.02 10.67 13.90
N ASP A 92 20.41 9.49 13.83
CA ASP A 92 20.39 8.68 12.64
C ASP A 92 19.59 9.34 11.49
N SER A 93 19.72 8.79 10.29
CA SER A 93 19.14 9.36 9.07
C SER A 93 17.68 8.98 8.82
N PHE A 94 17.01 8.26 9.76
CA PHE A 94 15.68 7.72 9.50
C PHE A 94 14.67 8.80 9.09
N VAL A 95 14.51 9.87 9.87
CA VAL A 95 13.54 10.94 9.57
C VAL A 95 13.84 11.61 8.22
N THR A 96 15.11 11.79 7.89
CA THR A 96 15.51 12.34 6.59
C THR A 96 15.10 11.41 5.44
N ASN A 97 15.36 10.11 5.58
CA ASN A 97 15.00 9.11 4.57
C ASN A 97 13.47 8.94 4.47
N PHE A 98 12.79 8.95 5.61
CA PHE A 98 11.32 8.91 5.68
C PHE A 98 10.68 10.10 4.94
N THR A 99 11.18 11.31 5.19
CA THR A 99 10.70 12.53 4.51
C THR A 99 10.98 12.47 3.01
N LYS A 100 12.15 11.95 2.60
CA LYS A 100 12.46 11.75 1.18
C LYS A 100 11.52 10.74 0.52
N GLY A 101 11.26 9.60 1.16
CA GLY A 101 10.29 8.61 0.67
C GLY A 101 8.89 9.20 0.53
N LEU A 102 8.45 9.94 1.54
CA LEU A 102 7.16 10.63 1.52
C LEU A 102 7.07 11.66 0.37
N GLN A 103 8.14 12.39 0.08
CA GLN A 103 8.17 13.32 -1.05
C GLN A 103 8.04 12.61 -2.39
N ILE A 104 8.69 11.46 -2.58
CA ILE A 104 8.56 10.64 -3.80
C ILE A 104 7.10 10.23 -4.00
N VAL A 105 6.42 9.79 -2.93
CA VAL A 105 5.02 9.38 -2.98
C VAL A 105 4.10 10.58 -3.24
N ASP A 106 4.36 11.73 -2.63
CA ASP A 106 3.62 12.98 -2.87
C ASP A 106 3.74 13.43 -4.34
N ASP A 107 4.94 13.45 -4.89
CA ASP A 107 5.19 13.82 -6.29
C ASP A 107 4.48 12.88 -7.26
N PHE A 108 4.55 11.58 -6.99
CA PHE A 108 3.81 10.57 -7.76
C PHE A 108 2.30 10.79 -7.67
N ALA A 109 1.78 10.96 -6.46
CA ALA A 109 0.35 11.16 -6.23
C ALA A 109 -0.18 12.41 -6.92
N GLN A 110 0.56 13.51 -6.89
CA GLN A 110 0.20 14.75 -7.57
C GLN A 110 0.10 14.54 -9.09
N ALA A 111 1.08 13.83 -9.67
CA ALA A 111 1.09 13.54 -11.11
C ALA A 111 -0.08 12.64 -11.54
N HIS A 112 -0.53 11.76 -10.67
CA HIS A 112 -1.56 10.76 -10.94
C HIS A 112 -2.94 11.08 -10.33
N GLY A 113 -3.09 12.18 -9.60
CA GLY A 113 -4.34 12.59 -8.95
C GLY A 113 -4.80 11.60 -7.87
N LYS A 114 -3.87 11.13 -7.03
CA LYS A 114 -4.13 10.14 -5.97
C LYS A 114 -4.04 10.76 -4.58
N LEU A 115 -4.73 10.11 -3.62
CA LEU A 115 -4.54 10.37 -2.20
C LEU A 115 -3.21 9.77 -1.74
N VAL A 116 -2.65 10.34 -0.67
CA VAL A 116 -1.36 9.90 -0.09
C VAL A 116 -1.56 9.37 1.33
N ALA A 117 -0.79 8.37 1.70
CA ALA A 117 -0.67 7.91 3.09
C ALA A 117 0.72 7.36 3.39
N VAL A 118 1.11 7.35 4.66
CA VAL A 118 2.12 6.42 5.17
C VAL A 118 1.37 5.19 5.62
N THR A 119 1.45 4.13 4.81
CA THR A 119 0.60 2.96 4.95
C THR A 119 1.00 2.06 6.10
N GLU A 120 2.28 2.06 6.48
CA GLU A 120 2.78 1.49 7.72
C GLU A 120 4.06 2.18 8.17
N THR A 121 4.20 2.33 9.48
CA THR A 121 5.45 2.75 10.13
C THR A 121 5.51 2.23 11.56
N GLY A 122 6.67 2.32 12.18
CA GLY A 122 6.86 1.91 13.57
C GLY A 122 8.34 1.84 13.93
N THR A 123 8.62 1.77 15.23
CA THR A 123 9.97 1.47 15.68
C THR A 123 10.10 -0.02 15.94
N SER A 124 11.21 -0.61 15.52
CA SER A 124 11.54 -1.99 15.80
C SER A 124 12.98 -2.12 16.29
N HIS A 125 13.24 -3.15 17.07
CA HIS A 125 14.56 -3.47 17.59
C HIS A 125 14.89 -4.93 17.32
N ASP A 126 16.07 -5.18 16.78
CA ASP A 126 16.60 -6.53 16.72
C ASP A 126 16.89 -7.00 18.15
N VAL A 127 16.32 -8.10 18.53
CA VAL A 127 16.59 -8.73 19.81
C VAL A 127 17.39 -9.98 19.61
N ALA A 128 18.16 -10.34 20.64
CA ALA A 128 18.96 -11.56 20.65
C ALA A 128 18.11 -12.81 20.35
N GLU A 129 18.71 -13.80 19.70
CA GLU A 129 18.10 -15.07 19.33
C GLU A 129 17.19 -15.63 20.44
N GLY A 130 15.91 -15.81 20.15
CA GLY A 130 14.92 -16.40 21.05
C GLY A 130 13.81 -15.49 21.55
N ASP A 131 13.94 -14.18 21.39
CA ASP A 131 12.87 -13.22 21.69
C ASP A 131 12.28 -12.68 20.37
N ASN A 132 11.07 -13.05 20.02
CA ASN A 132 10.35 -12.56 18.84
C ASN A 132 9.97 -11.07 18.99
N GLN A 133 10.92 -10.17 19.12
CA GLN A 133 10.58 -8.79 19.35
C GLN A 133 11.01 -7.88 18.24
N THR A 134 10.04 -7.42 17.55
CA THR A 134 10.15 -6.42 16.51
C THR A 134 9.44 -5.13 16.91
N ALA A 135 9.43 -4.78 18.20
CA ALA A 135 8.63 -3.67 18.71
C ALA A 135 9.41 -2.81 19.72
N LEU A 136 8.75 -1.86 20.35
CA LEU A 136 9.34 -0.98 21.34
C LEU A 136 10.08 -1.73 22.43
N LEU A 137 11.32 -1.33 22.71
CA LEU A 137 12.04 -1.75 23.90
C LEU A 137 11.27 -1.35 25.15
N LYS A 138 11.36 -2.17 26.21
CA LYS A 138 10.75 -1.85 27.52
C LYS A 138 11.41 -0.65 28.17
N LYS A 139 12.70 -0.42 27.90
CA LYS A 139 13.54 0.66 28.44
C LYS A 139 14.62 1.04 27.45
N ASP A 140 15.23 2.17 27.71
CA ASP A 140 16.42 2.67 26.99
C ASP A 140 16.16 2.94 25.50
N ASN A 141 14.95 3.40 25.17
CA ASN A 141 14.64 3.82 23.81
C ASN A 141 15.42 5.08 23.45
N ALA A 142 16.23 4.99 22.41
CA ALA A 142 17.12 6.07 21.99
C ALA A 142 16.37 7.33 21.50
N ARG A 143 15.12 7.18 21.06
CA ARG A 143 14.28 8.28 20.51
C ARG A 143 12.92 8.33 21.22
N PRO A 144 12.86 8.83 22.45
CA PRO A 144 11.63 8.83 23.25
C PRO A 144 10.50 9.68 22.64
N ASP A 145 10.81 10.67 21.80
CA ASP A 145 9.87 11.55 21.13
C ASP A 145 9.58 11.11 19.67
N TRP A 146 9.86 9.86 19.32
CA TRP A 146 9.73 9.32 17.96
C TRP A 146 8.37 9.62 17.29
N TYR A 147 7.26 9.48 18.01
CA TYR A 147 5.91 9.75 17.45
C TYR A 147 5.74 11.21 17.05
N GLN A 148 6.34 12.12 17.83
CA GLN A 148 6.34 13.54 17.50
C GLN A 148 7.22 13.85 16.29
N GLU A 149 8.35 13.16 16.17
CA GLU A 149 9.25 13.32 15.02
C GLU A 149 8.55 12.90 13.71
N ILE A 150 7.82 11.77 13.73
CA ILE A 150 7.03 11.32 12.59
C ILE A 150 5.88 12.28 12.26
N LEU A 151 5.13 12.73 13.28
CA LEU A 151 4.09 13.74 13.07
C LEU A 151 4.65 14.99 12.39
N ASN A 152 5.80 15.46 12.84
CA ASN A 152 6.46 16.64 12.28
C ASN A 152 6.90 16.41 10.82
N ALA A 153 7.39 15.21 10.50
CA ALA A 153 7.77 14.84 9.13
C ALA A 153 6.55 14.77 8.18
N VAL A 154 5.44 14.23 8.67
CA VAL A 154 4.19 14.09 7.88
C VAL A 154 3.46 15.42 7.72
N LYS A 155 3.53 16.32 8.68
CA LYS A 155 2.77 17.59 8.71
C LYS A 155 2.98 18.50 7.49
N GLY A 156 4.11 18.38 6.80
CA GLY A 156 4.43 19.16 5.60
C GLY A 156 4.02 18.52 4.29
N SER A 157 3.41 17.34 4.32
CA SER A 157 3.02 16.54 3.16
C SER A 157 1.51 16.54 2.91
N ASN A 158 1.08 15.88 1.83
CA ASN A 158 -0.33 15.63 1.53
C ASN A 158 -0.85 14.30 2.13
N ALA A 159 -0.11 13.67 3.03
CA ALA A 159 -0.54 12.41 3.63
C ALA A 159 -1.86 12.56 4.40
N SER A 160 -2.84 11.76 4.02
CA SER A 160 -4.15 11.72 4.67
C SER A 160 -4.07 11.09 6.06
N TYR A 161 -3.15 10.15 6.24
CA TYR A 161 -2.87 9.50 7.52
C TYR A 161 -1.46 8.87 7.52
N TYR A 162 -0.99 8.50 8.68
CA TYR A 162 0.03 7.47 8.85
C TYR A 162 -0.44 6.43 9.87
N LEU A 163 -0.08 5.17 9.60
CA LEU A 163 -0.45 4.05 10.44
C LEU A 163 0.77 3.57 11.21
N VAL A 164 0.71 3.66 12.53
CA VAL A 164 1.67 2.98 13.41
C VAL A 164 1.20 1.54 13.59
N TRP A 165 2.11 0.56 13.39
CA TRP A 165 1.75 -0.84 13.39
C TRP A 165 1.12 -1.30 14.71
N ALA A 166 0.47 -2.45 14.67
CA ALA A 166 -0.38 -2.94 15.73
C ALA A 166 0.37 -3.45 16.97
N ASN A 167 -0.31 -3.43 18.09
CA ASN A 167 0.14 -4.09 19.32
C ASN A 167 -0.39 -5.53 19.36
N PHE A 168 0.50 -6.52 19.42
CA PHE A 168 0.17 -7.94 19.38
C PHE A 168 0.21 -8.62 20.78
N GLY A 169 0.72 -7.94 21.79
CA GLY A 169 0.87 -8.46 23.13
C GLY A 169 2.33 -8.65 23.55
N GLU A 170 2.53 -9.15 24.78
CA GLU A 170 3.88 -9.25 25.39
C GLU A 170 4.82 -10.19 24.64
N LYS A 171 4.28 -11.18 23.93
CA LYS A 171 5.08 -12.16 23.18
C LYS A 171 5.43 -11.69 21.79
N ASP A 172 4.52 -10.94 21.16
CA ASP A 172 4.58 -10.60 19.74
C ASP A 172 4.92 -9.11 19.50
N GLY A 173 5.08 -8.35 20.59
CA GLY A 173 5.57 -6.99 20.58
C GLY A 173 4.50 -5.89 20.53
N PHE A 174 4.93 -4.66 20.79
CA PHE A 174 4.13 -3.44 20.81
C PHE A 174 4.81 -2.38 19.95
N TYR A 175 4.02 -1.69 19.13
CA TYR A 175 4.49 -0.56 18.32
C TYR A 175 4.05 0.80 18.90
N THR A 176 3.17 0.78 19.91
CA THR A 176 2.80 1.97 20.70
C THR A 176 3.06 1.73 22.17
N PRO A 177 3.35 2.79 22.96
CA PRO A 177 3.52 2.67 24.40
C PRO A 177 2.31 2.04 25.07
N TYR A 178 2.53 1.24 26.09
CA TYR A 178 1.49 0.48 26.76
C TYR A 178 1.63 0.56 28.29
N VAL A 179 0.52 0.37 29.00
CA VAL A 179 0.49 0.18 30.44
C VAL A 179 0.58 -1.31 30.73
N LYS A 180 1.73 -1.74 31.26
CA LYS A 180 2.03 -3.17 31.39
C LYS A 180 1.26 -3.85 32.53
N SER A 181 1.15 -3.20 33.69
CA SER A 181 0.55 -3.82 34.88
C SER A 181 0.07 -2.78 35.89
N VAL A 182 -0.90 -3.18 36.69
CA VAL A 182 -1.23 -2.54 37.96
C VAL A 182 -0.50 -3.33 39.03
N LYS A 183 0.41 -2.71 39.76
CA LYS A 183 1.06 -3.34 40.91
C LYS A 183 0.02 -3.67 41.99
N GLU A 184 0.39 -4.50 42.97
CA GLU A 184 -0.45 -4.81 44.14
C GLU A 184 -0.86 -3.56 44.92
N ASP A 185 -0.04 -2.51 44.95
CA ASP A 185 -0.33 -1.20 45.53
C ASP A 185 -1.23 -0.30 44.66
N GLY A 186 -1.70 -0.78 43.52
CA GLY A 186 -2.53 -0.04 42.57
C GLY A 186 -1.74 0.88 41.63
N THR A 187 -0.41 0.93 41.70
CA THR A 187 0.42 1.77 40.86
C THR A 187 0.44 1.21 39.43
N LYS A 188 0.08 2.04 38.45
CA LYS A 188 0.20 1.70 37.04
C LYS A 188 1.62 1.89 36.55
N HIS A 189 2.20 0.85 35.95
CA HIS A 189 3.47 0.94 35.24
C HIS A 189 3.22 1.17 33.76
N GLY A 190 3.58 2.37 33.31
CA GLY A 190 3.62 2.71 31.89
C GLY A 190 4.97 2.42 31.25
N HIS A 191 4.99 2.34 29.92
CA HIS A 191 6.20 2.37 29.11
C HIS A 191 6.91 3.73 29.28
N GLU A 192 8.24 3.80 29.18
CA GLU A 192 9.01 5.05 29.38
C GLU A 192 8.64 6.16 28.37
N MET A 193 8.18 5.80 27.17
CA MET A 193 7.72 6.76 26.15
C MET A 193 6.25 7.20 26.34
N MET A 194 5.57 6.77 27.41
CA MET A 194 4.13 7.05 27.59
C MET A 194 3.83 8.55 27.68
N ASP A 195 4.62 9.30 28.42
CA ASP A 195 4.39 10.75 28.59
C ASP A 195 4.59 11.49 27.24
N SER A 196 5.56 11.06 26.45
CA SER A 196 5.80 11.59 25.11
C SER A 196 4.66 11.27 24.16
N PHE A 197 4.17 10.03 24.20
CA PHE A 197 3.03 9.60 23.40
C PHE A 197 1.74 10.35 23.78
N ILE A 198 1.50 10.60 25.08
CA ILE A 198 0.34 11.39 25.53
C ILE A 198 0.44 12.85 25.04
N ARG A 199 1.64 13.45 25.04
CA ARG A 199 1.83 14.78 24.45
C ARG A 199 1.52 14.80 22.96
N PHE A 200 1.99 13.78 22.22
CA PHE A 200 1.67 13.59 20.81
C PHE A 200 0.16 13.43 20.60
N PHE A 201 -0.49 12.56 21.37
CA PHE A 201 -1.93 12.30 21.27
C PHE A 201 -2.79 13.56 21.44
N ASN A 202 -2.39 14.47 22.34
CA ASN A 202 -3.15 15.67 22.69
C ASN A 202 -2.83 16.89 21.78
N GLN A 203 -2.10 16.73 20.70
CA GLN A 203 -1.87 17.85 19.78
C GLN A 203 -3.06 18.08 18.86
N ASP A 204 -3.33 19.33 18.51
CA ASP A 204 -4.46 19.74 17.66
C ASP A 204 -4.46 19.06 16.28
N ASN A 205 -3.28 18.71 15.78
CA ASN A 205 -3.10 18.04 14.49
C ASN A 205 -2.93 16.51 14.60
N SER A 206 -3.15 15.95 15.79
CA SER A 206 -3.08 14.51 16.06
C SER A 206 -4.49 13.97 16.26
N ILE A 207 -5.07 13.39 15.21
CA ILE A 207 -6.46 12.91 15.22
C ILE A 207 -6.45 11.39 15.27
N PHE A 208 -6.94 10.84 16.37
CA PHE A 208 -7.10 9.40 16.57
C PHE A 208 -8.54 8.97 16.31
N ALA A 209 -8.75 7.69 16.00
CA ALA A 209 -10.07 7.14 15.74
C ALA A 209 -11.08 7.42 16.88
N ILE A 210 -10.64 7.47 18.12
CA ILE A 210 -11.50 7.79 19.27
C ILE A 210 -12.03 9.23 19.22
N ASN A 211 -11.32 10.15 18.57
CA ASN A 211 -11.68 11.57 18.48
C ASN A 211 -12.31 11.93 17.14
N GLN A 212 -12.44 10.97 16.20
CA GLN A 212 -12.92 11.23 14.84
C GLN A 212 -14.37 11.69 14.75
N LYS A 213 -15.20 11.36 15.72
CA LYS A 213 -16.63 11.69 15.64
C LYS A 213 -16.86 13.18 15.43
N ASP A 214 -16.21 14.01 16.22
CA ASP A 214 -16.37 15.47 16.14
C ASP A 214 -15.80 16.03 14.82
N VAL A 215 -14.72 15.43 14.32
CA VAL A 215 -14.13 15.80 13.03
C VAL A 215 -15.05 15.42 11.88
N LEU A 216 -15.61 14.21 11.88
CA LEU A 216 -16.53 13.74 10.84
C LEU A 216 -17.83 14.54 10.80
N GLU A 217 -18.33 14.98 11.96
CA GLU A 217 -19.52 15.85 12.03
C GLU A 217 -19.27 17.25 11.43
N GLN A 218 -18.02 17.71 11.42
CA GLN A 218 -17.60 18.99 10.84
C GLN A 218 -17.26 18.88 9.34
N MET A 219 -17.07 17.70 8.81
CA MET A 219 -16.76 17.49 7.40
C MET A 219 -17.95 17.82 6.52
N LYS A 220 -17.75 18.71 5.54
CA LYS A 220 -18.75 18.99 4.54
C LYS A 220 -18.92 17.78 3.63
N THR A 221 -20.16 17.37 3.39
CA THR A 221 -20.48 16.37 2.36
C THR A 221 -20.05 16.92 1.00
N VAL A 222 -19.10 16.27 0.36
CA VAL A 222 -18.68 16.57 -1.00
C VAL A 222 -19.34 15.58 -1.94
N SER A 223 -20.16 16.06 -2.86
CA SER A 223 -20.65 15.26 -3.96
C SER A 223 -19.57 15.17 -5.02
N ILE A 224 -19.00 13.99 -5.19
CA ILE A 224 -18.10 13.71 -6.31
C ILE A 224 -18.95 13.13 -7.44
N GLN A 225 -19.02 13.86 -8.56
CA GLN A 225 -19.53 13.27 -9.79
C GLN A 225 -18.42 12.35 -10.33
N ALA A 226 -18.70 11.06 -10.35
CA ALA A 226 -17.82 10.12 -11.03
C ALA A 226 -17.68 10.56 -12.50
N LYS A 227 -16.47 10.90 -12.92
CA LYS A 227 -16.16 10.94 -14.34
C LYS A 227 -16.36 9.52 -14.85
N SER A 228 -17.33 9.32 -15.73
CA SER A 228 -17.41 8.08 -16.49
C SER A 228 -16.21 8.03 -17.42
N ALA A 229 -15.13 7.48 -16.96
CA ALA A 229 -14.02 7.11 -17.79
C ALA A 229 -14.28 5.69 -18.29
N SER A 230 -14.99 5.56 -19.41
CA SER A 230 -14.85 4.37 -20.23
C SER A 230 -13.50 4.47 -20.95
N THR A 231 -12.42 4.33 -20.24
CA THR A 231 -11.14 4.10 -20.89
C THR A 231 -11.08 2.61 -21.17
N GLN A 232 -11.05 2.28 -22.45
CA GLN A 232 -10.73 0.91 -22.87
C GLN A 232 -9.40 0.52 -22.24
N SER A 233 -9.37 -0.60 -21.55
CA SER A 233 -8.17 -1.12 -20.90
C SER A 233 -8.12 -2.64 -21.03
N GLY A 234 -6.95 -3.22 -20.86
CA GLY A 234 -6.80 -4.67 -20.86
C GLY A 234 -5.44 -5.09 -20.36
N TYR A 235 -5.35 -6.34 -19.99
CA TYR A 235 -4.08 -6.97 -19.61
C TYR A 235 -4.06 -8.43 -20.03
N ILE A 236 -2.86 -8.95 -20.28
CA ILE A 236 -2.66 -10.35 -20.68
C ILE A 236 -2.87 -11.25 -19.47
N VAL A 237 -3.72 -12.25 -19.63
CA VAL A 237 -3.99 -13.31 -18.66
C VAL A 237 -3.16 -14.56 -18.99
N SER A 238 -3.06 -14.90 -20.27
CA SER A 238 -2.29 -16.05 -20.76
C SER A 238 -1.63 -15.72 -22.11
N PRO A 239 -0.37 -16.09 -22.34
CA PRO A 239 0.57 -16.66 -21.35
C PRO A 239 1.05 -15.62 -20.33
N VAL A 240 1.45 -16.08 -19.15
CA VAL A 240 2.10 -15.22 -18.17
C VAL A 240 3.51 -14.83 -18.63
N ALA A 241 4.01 -13.69 -18.15
CA ALA A 241 5.35 -13.22 -18.48
C ALA A 241 6.42 -14.27 -18.14
N GLY A 242 7.40 -14.44 -19.03
CA GLY A 242 8.46 -15.43 -18.89
C GLY A 242 8.09 -16.86 -19.29
N SER A 243 6.86 -17.13 -19.71
CA SER A 243 6.46 -18.45 -20.20
C SER A 243 7.22 -18.83 -21.47
N ARG A 244 7.65 -20.09 -21.51
CA ARG A 244 8.22 -20.71 -22.72
C ARG A 244 7.13 -21.49 -23.45
N ILE A 245 6.74 -21.02 -24.62
CA ILE A 245 5.71 -21.63 -25.47
C ILE A 245 6.38 -22.65 -26.38
N LEU A 246 5.96 -23.91 -26.29
CA LEU A 246 6.52 -25.04 -27.08
C LEU A 246 5.49 -25.61 -28.07
N GLU A 247 4.24 -25.27 -27.95
CA GLU A 247 3.13 -25.77 -28.77
C GLU A 247 2.07 -24.67 -28.95
N ALA A 248 1.05 -24.94 -29.71
CA ALA A 248 -0.07 -24.01 -29.90
C ALA A 248 -0.70 -23.65 -28.54
N ILE A 249 -0.95 -22.37 -28.32
CA ILE A 249 -1.52 -21.85 -27.09
C ILE A 249 -2.62 -20.81 -27.38
N GLU A 250 -3.63 -20.79 -26.53
CA GLU A 250 -4.59 -19.70 -26.54
C GLU A 250 -4.02 -18.49 -25.81
N LEU A 251 -3.97 -17.36 -26.52
CA LEU A 251 -3.68 -16.05 -25.93
C LEU A 251 -4.97 -15.52 -25.33
N THR A 252 -4.92 -15.07 -24.10
CA THR A 252 -6.08 -14.54 -23.36
C THR A 252 -5.73 -13.20 -22.74
N ALA A 253 -6.57 -12.19 -22.94
CA ALA A 253 -6.51 -10.92 -22.26
C ALA A 253 -7.87 -10.58 -21.64
N LYS A 254 -7.88 -10.06 -20.41
CA LYS A 254 -9.06 -9.37 -19.87
C LYS A 254 -9.13 -7.99 -20.51
N VAL A 255 -10.31 -7.61 -20.97
CA VAL A 255 -10.56 -6.31 -21.61
C VAL A 255 -11.76 -5.62 -20.96
N ASN A 256 -11.64 -4.32 -20.71
CA ASN A 256 -12.68 -3.49 -20.09
C ASN A 256 -13.04 -2.32 -21.02
N GLY A 257 -14.29 -1.90 -20.98
CA GLY A 257 -14.80 -0.83 -21.84
C GLY A 257 -14.80 -1.21 -23.33
N VAL A 258 -14.76 -2.51 -23.63
CA VAL A 258 -14.74 -3.09 -24.97
C VAL A 258 -16.00 -3.91 -25.15
N THR A 259 -16.66 -3.77 -26.29
CA THR A 259 -17.84 -4.54 -26.67
C THR A 259 -17.48 -5.64 -27.66
N ASP A 260 -18.37 -6.59 -27.89
CA ASP A 260 -18.16 -7.69 -28.85
C ASP A 260 -17.97 -7.21 -30.31
N THR A 261 -18.32 -5.94 -30.58
CA THR A 261 -18.13 -5.30 -31.89
C THR A 261 -16.82 -4.56 -32.04
N ASP A 262 -16.07 -4.37 -30.94
CA ASP A 262 -14.76 -3.75 -30.99
C ASP A 262 -13.70 -4.70 -31.54
N GLN A 263 -12.60 -4.14 -32.03
CA GLN A 263 -11.48 -4.92 -32.53
C GLN A 263 -10.36 -4.95 -31.48
N VAL A 264 -10.05 -6.14 -30.99
CA VAL A 264 -8.88 -6.38 -30.16
C VAL A 264 -7.90 -7.25 -30.97
N ILE A 265 -6.64 -6.86 -30.93
CA ILE A 265 -5.56 -7.59 -31.59
C ILE A 265 -4.44 -7.91 -30.62
N PHE A 266 -3.89 -9.11 -30.71
CA PHE A 266 -2.62 -9.46 -30.08
C PHE A 266 -1.49 -9.19 -31.06
N VAL A 267 -0.48 -8.45 -30.60
CA VAL A 267 0.76 -8.24 -31.36
C VAL A 267 1.90 -8.92 -30.64
N LEU A 268 2.44 -9.96 -31.24
CA LEU A 268 3.64 -10.64 -30.74
C LEU A 268 4.84 -10.11 -31.49
N SER A 269 5.71 -9.40 -30.80
CA SER A 269 6.90 -8.80 -31.38
C SER A 269 8.11 -9.68 -31.16
N GLY A 270 8.73 -10.15 -32.23
CA GLY A 270 9.95 -10.93 -32.23
C GLY A 270 11.12 -10.16 -32.87
N LYS A 271 12.32 -10.73 -32.74
CA LYS A 271 13.55 -10.12 -33.26
C LYS A 271 13.52 -9.93 -34.80
N ASP A 272 12.87 -10.85 -35.51
CA ASP A 272 12.88 -10.89 -36.99
C ASP A 272 11.51 -10.65 -37.62
N LYS A 273 10.42 -10.77 -36.84
CA LYS A 273 9.05 -10.56 -37.34
C LYS A 273 8.06 -10.29 -36.22
N ASN A 274 6.97 -9.62 -36.59
CA ASN A 274 5.79 -9.48 -35.75
C ASN A 274 4.69 -10.40 -36.25
N ILE A 275 3.92 -10.96 -35.32
CA ILE A 275 2.70 -11.72 -35.62
C ILE A 275 1.54 -10.92 -35.05
N THR A 276 0.50 -10.71 -35.86
CA THR A 276 -0.73 -10.03 -35.45
C THR A 276 -1.87 -11.02 -35.53
N LEU A 277 -2.61 -11.18 -34.44
CA LEU A 277 -3.77 -12.07 -34.36
C LEU A 277 -4.98 -11.25 -33.91
N GLN A 278 -6.08 -11.41 -34.66
CA GLN A 278 -7.34 -10.81 -34.21
C GLN A 278 -7.99 -11.69 -33.18
N ALA A 279 -8.43 -11.06 -32.07
CA ALA A 279 -9.07 -11.75 -30.98
C ALA A 279 -10.60 -11.84 -31.18
N GLN A 280 -11.17 -12.88 -30.60
CA GLN A 280 -12.60 -12.96 -30.32
C GLN A 280 -12.85 -12.42 -28.91
N ILE A 281 -13.94 -11.65 -28.75
CA ILE A 281 -14.30 -11.07 -27.44
C ILE A 281 -15.55 -11.79 -26.95
N THR A 282 -15.47 -12.31 -25.74
CA THR A 282 -16.58 -12.97 -25.06
C THR A 282 -16.48 -12.71 -23.55
N ASP A 283 -17.54 -12.23 -22.93
CA ASP A 283 -17.64 -11.99 -21.49
C ASP A 283 -16.46 -11.16 -20.91
N GLY A 284 -16.01 -10.15 -21.68
CA GLY A 284 -14.90 -9.28 -21.28
C GLY A 284 -13.52 -9.93 -21.38
N TYR A 285 -13.40 -11.03 -22.10
CA TYR A 285 -12.13 -11.64 -22.47
C TYR A 285 -11.92 -11.60 -23.97
N ALA A 286 -10.73 -11.22 -24.37
CA ALA A 286 -10.26 -11.33 -25.75
C ALA A 286 -9.36 -12.56 -25.87
N THR A 287 -9.67 -13.46 -26.83
CA THR A 287 -8.91 -14.71 -27.04
C THR A 287 -8.47 -14.86 -28.49
N ALA A 288 -7.31 -15.45 -28.72
CA ALA A 288 -6.81 -15.81 -30.04
C ALA A 288 -5.88 -17.03 -29.94
N GLN A 289 -5.88 -17.86 -30.99
CA GLN A 289 -4.96 -19.01 -31.06
C GLN A 289 -3.64 -18.63 -31.75
N LEU A 290 -2.53 -19.00 -31.14
CA LEU A 290 -1.17 -18.82 -31.65
C LEU A 290 -0.61 -20.16 -32.10
#